data_45ea6253598717da9f38b36d8db17df0
#
_entry.id   45ea6253598717da9f38b36d8db17df0
#
_cell.length_a   1.000
_cell.length_b   1.000
_cell.length_c   1.000
_cell.angle_alpha   90.00
_cell.angle_beta   90.00
_cell.angle_gamma   90.00
#
_symmetry.space_group_name_H-M   'P 1'
#
loop_
_entity.id
_entity.type
_entity.pdbx_description
1 polymer ?
#
loop_
_entity_poly.entity_id
_entity_poly.type
_entity_poly.pdbx_seq_one_letter_code
_entity_poly.pdbx_strand_id
1 'polypeptide(L)'
;MPSAAEKRDHFRALHVPGDPLLMPNPWDIGSAKLLAGLGAKALATTSAGHAFTIGKPDMGHVTPDGAFAHAEDIVGATDLPVNADLENGYSADPETAAATVRRAARIGLAGCSIEDTDMESEGLGAYAFDLTVERAKACIMAAKESGIVLTMRADGYMNRAYDEEEAMRRCEAFATLGADVIYAPLVKPDAVKRLAALGPPVNVIGVHKMAAYSVAEIGAMGAARISIGSGLARVTHQAILDAGRAMMMGDLTPLQGAASGDEVDSFLS
;
A
#
# COMPACT_ATOMS: atom_id res chain seq x y z
N MET A 1 -21.06 11.48 -6.83
CA MET A 1 -19.77 10.77 -6.73
C MET A 1 -18.81 11.31 -7.77
N PRO A 2 -17.55 11.61 -7.41
CA PRO A 2 -16.54 12.01 -8.39
C PRO A 2 -16.23 10.86 -9.35
N SER A 3 -15.92 11.21 -10.60
CA SER A 3 -15.49 10.24 -11.61
C SER A 3 -14.12 9.64 -11.26
N ALA A 4 -13.77 8.51 -11.88
CA ALA A 4 -12.45 7.89 -11.69
C ALA A 4 -11.31 8.84 -12.12
N ALA A 5 -11.49 9.66 -13.13
CA ALA A 5 -10.52 10.66 -13.57
C ALA A 5 -10.32 11.74 -12.50
N GLU A 6 -11.40 12.32 -11.98
CA GLU A 6 -11.33 13.32 -10.90
C GLU A 6 -10.67 12.73 -9.63
N LYS A 7 -10.97 11.47 -9.27
CA LYS A 7 -10.29 10.79 -8.15
C LYS A 7 -8.78 10.64 -8.38
N ARG A 8 -8.33 10.34 -9.61
CA ARG A 8 -6.91 10.22 -9.97
C ARG A 8 -6.18 11.55 -9.91
N ASP A 9 -6.79 12.60 -10.46
CA ASP A 9 -6.21 13.96 -10.43
C ASP A 9 -6.09 14.45 -8.99
N HIS A 10 -7.13 14.27 -8.18
CA HIS A 10 -7.11 14.59 -6.77
C HIS A 10 -6.03 13.78 -6.03
N PHE A 11 -5.96 12.47 -6.26
CA PHE A 11 -4.97 11.60 -5.63
C PHE A 11 -3.54 12.01 -5.98
N ARG A 12 -3.28 12.36 -7.24
CA ARG A 12 -1.97 12.88 -7.68
C ARG A 12 -1.61 14.17 -6.93
N ALA A 13 -2.56 15.09 -6.78
CA ALA A 13 -2.35 16.36 -6.10
C ALA A 13 -2.08 16.23 -4.59
N LEU A 14 -2.52 15.13 -3.95
CA LEU A 14 -2.26 14.85 -2.54
C LEU A 14 -0.80 14.46 -2.23
N HIS A 15 0.02 14.14 -3.23
CA HIS A 15 1.42 13.74 -3.03
C HIS A 15 2.34 14.96 -3.00
N VAL A 16 2.41 15.63 -1.86
CA VAL A 16 3.22 16.84 -1.67
C VAL A 16 4.48 16.52 -0.85
N PRO A 17 5.70 16.59 -1.43
CA PRO A 17 6.92 16.39 -0.67
C PRO A 17 7.02 17.37 0.51
N GLY A 18 7.27 16.84 1.70
CA GLY A 18 7.35 17.64 2.93
C GLY A 18 6.03 17.84 3.68
N ASP A 19 4.88 17.65 3.01
CA ASP A 19 3.54 17.60 3.62
C ASP A 19 2.84 16.29 3.23
N PRO A 20 3.23 15.16 3.84
CA PRO A 20 2.87 13.85 3.34
C PRO A 20 1.40 13.51 3.57
N LEU A 21 0.76 12.96 2.54
CA LEU A 21 -0.53 12.30 2.66
C LEU A 21 -0.42 11.11 3.64
N LEU A 22 -1.10 11.16 4.78
CA LEU A 22 -1.31 9.98 5.60
C LEU A 22 -2.41 9.13 4.96
N MET A 23 -2.04 7.95 4.45
CA MET A 23 -2.90 7.07 3.68
C MET A 23 -3.06 5.74 4.43
N PRO A 24 -4.14 5.57 5.21
CA PRO A 24 -4.38 4.33 5.93
C PRO A 24 -4.77 3.20 4.99
N ASN A 25 -4.53 1.97 5.44
CA ASN A 25 -4.74 0.75 4.66
C ASN A 25 -5.90 -0.08 5.26
N PRO A 26 -7.14 0.06 4.76
CA PRO A 26 -8.24 -0.83 5.10
C PRO A 26 -8.04 -2.23 4.49
N TRP A 27 -8.69 -3.22 5.08
CA TRP A 27 -8.66 -4.62 4.64
C TRP A 27 -10.05 -5.18 4.31
N ASP A 28 -11.11 -4.39 4.54
CA ASP A 28 -12.50 -4.70 4.22
C ASP A 28 -13.33 -3.42 4.09
N ILE A 29 -14.60 -3.57 3.67
CA ILE A 29 -15.55 -2.44 3.53
C ILE A 29 -15.74 -1.70 4.85
N GLY A 30 -15.85 -2.43 5.98
CA GLY A 30 -16.06 -1.85 7.31
C GLY A 30 -14.90 -0.95 7.70
N SER A 31 -13.66 -1.46 7.64
CA SER A 31 -12.47 -0.66 7.94
C SER A 31 -12.29 0.52 6.98
N ALA A 32 -12.70 0.39 5.71
CA ALA A 32 -12.65 1.50 4.75
C ALA A 32 -13.59 2.64 5.15
N LYS A 33 -14.84 2.33 5.51
CA LYS A 33 -15.82 3.33 5.96
C LYS A 33 -15.38 3.99 7.27
N LEU A 34 -14.90 3.22 8.24
CA LEU A 34 -14.37 3.76 9.50
C LEU A 34 -13.24 4.75 9.25
N LEU A 35 -12.25 4.38 8.44
CA LEU A 35 -11.11 5.25 8.14
C LEU A 35 -11.50 6.50 7.35
N ALA A 36 -12.46 6.38 6.42
CA ALA A 36 -13.02 7.53 5.70
C ALA A 36 -13.75 8.48 6.68
N GLY A 37 -14.58 7.96 7.58
CA GLY A 37 -15.28 8.74 8.59
C GLY A 37 -14.34 9.42 9.59
N LEU A 38 -13.19 8.85 9.87
CA LEU A 38 -12.11 9.46 10.65
C LEU A 38 -11.34 10.56 9.91
N GLY A 39 -11.68 10.84 8.65
CA GLY A 39 -11.13 11.95 7.88
C GLY A 39 -9.93 11.59 6.99
N ALA A 40 -9.75 10.32 6.66
CA ALA A 40 -8.78 9.94 5.63
C ALA A 40 -9.07 10.69 4.32
N LYS A 41 -8.01 11.13 3.61
CA LYS A 41 -8.14 11.82 2.32
C LYS A 41 -8.00 10.86 1.13
N ALA A 42 -7.41 9.71 1.35
CA ALA A 42 -7.27 8.60 0.41
C ALA A 42 -7.05 7.31 1.19
N LEU A 43 -7.30 6.17 0.58
CA LEU A 43 -7.13 4.85 1.14
C LEU A 43 -6.15 4.03 0.29
N ALA A 44 -5.50 3.04 0.90
CA ALA A 44 -4.78 2.02 0.15
C ALA A 44 -5.20 0.63 0.62
N THR A 45 -5.37 -0.32 -0.30
CA THR A 45 -5.52 -1.71 0.12
C THR A 45 -4.21 -2.23 0.73
N THR A 46 -4.27 -3.37 1.36
CA THR A 46 -3.10 -4.09 1.86
C THR A 46 -3.26 -5.58 1.53
N SER A 47 -2.33 -6.11 0.74
CA SER A 47 -2.30 -7.54 0.37
C SER A 47 -2.34 -8.44 1.61
N ALA A 48 -1.46 -8.15 2.58
CA ALA A 48 -1.42 -8.87 3.86
C ALA A 48 -2.73 -8.77 4.65
N GLY A 49 -3.27 -7.55 4.82
CA GLY A 49 -4.52 -7.36 5.55
C GLY A 49 -5.68 -8.12 4.92
N HIS A 50 -5.79 -8.10 3.60
CA HIS A 50 -6.80 -8.89 2.88
C HIS A 50 -6.55 -10.40 3.01
N ALA A 51 -5.32 -10.88 2.86
CA ALA A 51 -4.98 -12.29 3.04
C ALA A 51 -5.43 -12.81 4.42
N PHE A 52 -5.25 -12.00 5.47
CA PHE A 52 -5.68 -12.35 6.83
C PHE A 52 -7.20 -12.53 6.94
N THR A 53 -8.02 -11.74 6.22
CA THR A 53 -9.49 -11.87 6.27
C THR A 53 -9.98 -13.20 5.70
N ILE A 54 -9.22 -13.81 4.80
CA ILE A 54 -9.53 -15.11 4.19
C ILE A 54 -8.69 -16.26 4.78
N GLY A 55 -8.06 -16.02 5.95
CA GLY A 55 -7.30 -17.03 6.69
C GLY A 55 -6.00 -17.48 6.03
N LYS A 56 -5.38 -16.60 5.22
CA LYS A 56 -4.12 -16.88 4.52
C LYS A 56 -2.98 -16.00 5.04
N PRO A 57 -1.74 -16.49 4.98
CA PRO A 57 -0.57 -15.64 5.19
C PRO A 57 -0.41 -14.63 4.03
N ASP A 58 0.45 -13.64 4.23
CA ASP A 58 0.85 -12.67 3.22
C ASP A 58 1.70 -13.30 2.10
N MET A 59 1.92 -12.57 1.02
CA MET A 59 2.81 -12.87 -0.11
C MET A 59 2.34 -14.02 -1.01
N GLY A 60 1.69 -13.67 -2.14
CA GLY A 60 1.36 -14.59 -3.23
C GLY A 60 0.25 -15.62 -2.93
N HIS A 61 -0.43 -15.52 -1.79
CA HIS A 61 -1.48 -16.48 -1.42
C HIS A 61 -2.89 -16.06 -1.83
N VAL A 62 -3.05 -14.83 -2.30
CA VAL A 62 -4.30 -14.30 -2.86
C VAL A 62 -4.24 -14.38 -4.38
N THR A 63 -5.29 -14.89 -5.02
CA THR A 63 -5.34 -14.93 -6.47
C THR A 63 -5.51 -13.51 -7.04
N PRO A 64 -5.03 -13.23 -8.27
CA PRO A 64 -5.23 -11.93 -8.91
C PRO A 64 -6.71 -11.49 -8.90
N ASP A 65 -7.64 -12.41 -9.24
CA ASP A 65 -9.07 -12.09 -9.24
C ASP A 65 -9.62 -11.79 -7.84
N GLY A 66 -9.14 -12.49 -6.81
CA GLY A 66 -9.49 -12.19 -5.41
C GLY A 66 -9.00 -10.82 -4.97
N ALA A 67 -7.77 -10.45 -5.33
CA ALA A 67 -7.21 -9.13 -5.02
C ALA A 67 -7.96 -8.01 -5.74
N PHE A 68 -8.35 -8.21 -7.00
CA PHE A 68 -9.15 -7.24 -7.73
C PHE A 68 -10.57 -7.10 -7.21
N ALA A 69 -11.25 -8.21 -6.86
CA ALA A 69 -12.58 -8.16 -6.24
C ALA A 69 -12.55 -7.40 -4.91
N HIS A 70 -11.55 -7.67 -4.06
CA HIS A 70 -11.34 -6.91 -2.83
C HIS A 70 -11.09 -5.41 -3.11
N ALA A 71 -10.27 -5.07 -4.11
CA ALA A 71 -10.02 -3.68 -4.47
C ALA A 71 -11.30 -2.97 -4.96
N GLU A 72 -12.15 -3.65 -5.73
CA GLU A 72 -13.48 -3.15 -6.16
C GLU A 72 -14.39 -2.89 -4.96
N ASP A 73 -14.43 -3.78 -3.97
CA ASP A 73 -15.17 -3.60 -2.73
C ASP A 73 -14.73 -2.32 -1.98
N ILE A 74 -13.42 -2.08 -1.87
CA ILE A 74 -12.88 -0.87 -1.22
C ILE A 74 -13.19 0.39 -2.05
N VAL A 75 -13.07 0.33 -3.38
CA VAL A 75 -13.44 1.44 -4.29
C VAL A 75 -14.91 1.80 -4.15
N GLY A 76 -15.79 0.79 -4.01
CA GLY A 76 -17.23 0.96 -3.83
C GLY A 76 -17.64 1.42 -2.43
N ALA A 77 -16.78 1.25 -1.43
CA ALA A 77 -17.09 1.54 -0.03
C ALA A 77 -17.17 3.05 0.28
N THR A 78 -16.41 3.89 -0.45
CA THR A 78 -16.28 5.33 -0.18
C THR A 78 -16.07 6.14 -1.45
N ASP A 79 -16.27 7.47 -1.35
CA ASP A 79 -15.95 8.40 -2.46
C ASP A 79 -14.47 8.78 -2.54
N LEU A 80 -13.64 8.28 -1.62
CA LEU A 80 -12.22 8.59 -1.58
C LEU A 80 -11.45 7.94 -2.73
N PRO A 81 -10.33 8.54 -3.17
CA PRO A 81 -9.39 7.86 -4.05
C PRO A 81 -8.76 6.64 -3.33
N VAL A 82 -8.68 5.52 -4.04
CA VAL A 82 -8.11 4.28 -3.54
C VAL A 82 -6.88 3.88 -4.37
N ASN A 83 -5.79 3.55 -3.68
CA ASN A 83 -4.61 2.90 -4.24
C ASN A 83 -4.64 1.40 -3.92
N ALA A 84 -4.45 0.54 -4.91
CA ALA A 84 -4.35 -0.90 -4.63
C ALA A 84 -2.89 -1.36 -4.49
N ASP A 85 -2.64 -2.18 -3.49
CA ASP A 85 -1.45 -3.01 -3.39
C ASP A 85 -1.66 -4.27 -4.23
N LEU A 86 -0.99 -4.36 -5.38
CA LEU A 86 -1.13 -5.42 -6.36
C LEU A 86 0.14 -6.30 -6.45
N GLU A 87 0.84 -6.39 -5.32
CA GLU A 87 2.04 -7.23 -5.19
C GLU A 87 3.02 -7.01 -6.36
N ASN A 88 3.57 -8.07 -6.92
CA ASN A 88 4.47 -7.99 -8.08
C ASN A 88 3.75 -7.84 -9.44
N GLY A 89 2.45 -7.58 -9.46
CA GLY A 89 1.65 -7.57 -10.69
C GLY A 89 1.31 -8.96 -11.21
N TYR A 90 1.49 -9.97 -10.38
CA TYR A 90 1.11 -11.38 -10.55
C TYR A 90 1.82 -12.12 -11.68
N SER A 91 2.96 -11.62 -12.17
CA SER A 91 3.76 -12.31 -13.18
C SER A 91 5.17 -11.72 -13.28
N ALA A 92 6.14 -12.53 -13.66
CA ALA A 92 7.46 -12.06 -14.06
C ALA A 92 7.44 -11.33 -15.43
N ASP A 93 6.48 -11.65 -16.29
CA ASP A 93 6.36 -11.05 -17.63
C ASP A 93 5.97 -9.57 -17.57
N PRO A 94 6.73 -8.66 -18.20
CA PRO A 94 6.48 -7.21 -18.18
C PRO A 94 5.09 -6.82 -18.71
N GLU A 95 4.59 -7.46 -19.77
CA GLU A 95 3.30 -7.11 -20.36
C GLU A 95 2.13 -7.59 -19.49
N THR A 96 2.25 -8.72 -18.83
CA THR A 96 1.26 -9.20 -17.84
C THR A 96 1.20 -8.26 -16.64
N ALA A 97 2.35 -7.79 -16.13
CA ALA A 97 2.38 -6.77 -15.07
C ALA A 97 1.74 -5.44 -15.52
N ALA A 98 1.98 -5.01 -16.77
CA ALA A 98 1.34 -3.84 -17.36
C ALA A 98 -0.19 -4.03 -17.53
N ALA A 99 -0.64 -5.23 -17.90
CA ALA A 99 -2.07 -5.55 -17.98
C ALA A 99 -2.77 -5.46 -16.61
N THR A 100 -2.05 -5.81 -15.53
CA THR A 100 -2.50 -5.62 -14.15
C THR A 100 -2.74 -4.14 -13.85
N VAL A 101 -1.84 -3.24 -14.24
CA VAL A 101 -2.00 -1.78 -14.08
C VAL A 101 -3.21 -1.26 -14.89
N ARG A 102 -3.39 -1.72 -16.12
CA ARG A 102 -4.56 -1.35 -16.93
C ARG A 102 -5.86 -1.87 -16.32
N ARG A 103 -5.86 -3.07 -15.73
CA ARG A 103 -7.02 -3.63 -15.02
C ARG A 103 -7.36 -2.78 -13.79
N ALA A 104 -6.36 -2.37 -13.00
CA ALA A 104 -6.54 -1.48 -11.86
C ALA A 104 -7.24 -0.17 -12.24
N ALA A 105 -6.84 0.42 -13.37
CA ALA A 105 -7.49 1.62 -13.87
C ALA A 105 -8.96 1.39 -14.28
N ARG A 106 -9.29 0.23 -14.87
CA ARG A 106 -10.67 -0.09 -15.32
C ARG A 106 -11.65 -0.25 -14.16
N ILE A 107 -11.23 -0.76 -13.03
CA ILE A 107 -12.09 -0.93 -11.84
C ILE A 107 -12.25 0.34 -11.01
N GLY A 108 -11.72 1.49 -11.46
CA GLY A 108 -11.93 2.78 -10.82
C GLY A 108 -10.88 3.15 -9.77
N LEU A 109 -9.79 2.42 -9.65
CA LEU A 109 -8.69 2.79 -8.77
C LEU A 109 -8.05 4.12 -9.19
N ALA A 110 -7.67 4.91 -8.19
CA ALA A 110 -6.91 6.15 -8.38
C ALA A 110 -5.41 5.89 -8.49
N GLY A 111 -4.93 4.86 -7.84
CA GLY A 111 -3.54 4.42 -7.91
C GLY A 111 -3.38 2.91 -7.73
N CYS A 112 -2.18 2.42 -8.04
CA CYS A 112 -1.75 1.08 -7.68
C CYS A 112 -0.25 1.05 -7.40
N SER A 113 0.21 0.01 -6.71
CA SER A 113 1.63 -0.26 -6.51
C SER A 113 2.01 -1.61 -7.08
N ILE A 114 3.19 -1.66 -7.72
CA ILE A 114 3.81 -2.88 -8.27
C ILE A 114 5.24 -2.97 -7.71
N GLU A 115 5.58 -4.14 -7.20
CA GLU A 115 6.88 -4.39 -6.58
C GLU A 115 7.77 -5.34 -7.41
N ASP A 116 9.04 -5.40 -7.01
CA ASP A 116 10.06 -6.21 -7.65
C ASP A 116 10.28 -7.57 -7.00
N THR A 117 9.38 -8.02 -6.12
CA THR A 117 9.45 -9.31 -5.46
C THR A 117 9.26 -10.45 -6.46
N ASP A 118 10.20 -11.39 -6.50
CA ASP A 118 10.05 -12.66 -7.19
C ASP A 118 9.39 -13.66 -6.24
N MET A 119 8.07 -13.84 -6.41
CA MET A 119 7.26 -14.73 -5.56
C MET A 119 7.38 -16.21 -5.94
N GLU A 120 8.02 -16.52 -7.07
CA GLU A 120 8.27 -17.89 -7.51
C GLU A 120 9.61 -18.43 -6.99
N SER A 121 10.51 -17.54 -6.55
CA SER A 121 11.80 -17.95 -5.97
C SER A 121 11.64 -18.46 -4.53
N GLU A 122 12.48 -19.43 -4.15
CA GLU A 122 12.58 -19.85 -2.75
C GLU A 122 12.97 -18.65 -1.86
N GLY A 123 12.18 -18.38 -0.81
CA GLY A 123 12.48 -17.36 0.19
C GLY A 123 12.11 -15.93 -0.21
N LEU A 124 11.22 -15.73 -1.17
CA LEU A 124 10.79 -14.39 -1.60
C LEU A 124 11.97 -13.53 -2.09
N GLY A 125 12.53 -13.91 -3.23
CA GLY A 125 13.62 -13.18 -3.89
C GLY A 125 13.21 -11.82 -4.43
N ALA A 126 14.07 -11.26 -5.25
CA ALA A 126 13.75 -10.11 -6.09
C ALA A 126 14.13 -10.42 -7.53
N TYR A 127 13.36 -9.92 -8.49
CA TYR A 127 13.74 -10.02 -9.90
C TYR A 127 15.12 -9.41 -10.15
N ALA A 128 15.85 -9.99 -11.13
CA ALA A 128 17.09 -9.38 -11.60
C ALA A 128 16.87 -7.91 -11.99
N PHE A 129 17.88 -7.06 -11.81
CA PHE A 129 17.76 -5.62 -12.03
C PHE A 129 17.20 -5.28 -13.42
N ASP A 130 17.74 -5.91 -14.48
CA ASP A 130 17.33 -5.62 -15.86
C ASP A 130 15.86 -5.98 -16.08
N LEU A 131 15.40 -7.13 -15.58
CA LEU A 131 14.00 -7.53 -15.66
C LEU A 131 13.11 -6.57 -14.84
N THR A 132 13.57 -6.11 -13.65
CA THR A 132 12.86 -5.10 -12.86
C THR A 132 12.67 -3.81 -13.66
N VAL A 133 13.69 -3.36 -14.38
CA VAL A 133 13.64 -2.15 -15.24
C VAL A 133 12.67 -2.34 -16.40
N GLU A 134 12.69 -3.48 -17.08
CA GLU A 134 11.76 -3.80 -18.19
C GLU A 134 10.30 -3.82 -17.69
N ARG A 135 10.05 -4.45 -16.56
CA ARG A 135 8.73 -4.48 -15.90
C ARG A 135 8.27 -3.09 -15.52
N ALA A 136 9.14 -2.30 -14.88
CA ALA A 136 8.84 -0.92 -14.51
C ALA A 136 8.47 -0.08 -15.74
N LYS A 137 9.23 -0.19 -16.83
CA LYS A 137 8.95 0.51 -18.09
C LYS A 137 7.57 0.17 -18.63
N ALA A 138 7.20 -1.12 -18.69
CA ALA A 138 5.90 -1.56 -19.18
C ALA A 138 4.75 -1.06 -18.30
N CYS A 139 4.89 -1.17 -16.96
CA CYS A 139 3.90 -0.68 -16.01
C CYS A 139 3.73 0.85 -16.05
N ILE A 140 4.82 1.60 -16.15
CA ILE A 140 4.79 3.08 -16.24
C ILE A 140 4.11 3.53 -17.55
N MET A 141 4.35 2.84 -18.66
CA MET A 141 3.64 3.12 -19.92
C MET A 141 2.13 2.88 -19.77
N ALA A 142 1.74 1.75 -19.19
CA ALA A 142 0.33 1.43 -18.94
C ALA A 142 -0.34 2.44 -17.99
N ALA A 143 0.40 2.93 -16.98
CA ALA A 143 -0.10 3.95 -16.07
C ALA A 143 -0.32 5.29 -16.77
N LYS A 144 0.62 5.72 -17.63
CA LYS A 144 0.49 6.95 -18.44
C LYS A 144 -0.70 6.89 -19.40
N GLU A 145 -0.92 5.74 -20.06
CA GLU A 145 -2.05 5.51 -20.97
C GLU A 145 -3.40 5.59 -20.24
N SER A 146 -3.48 5.06 -19.02
CA SER A 146 -4.73 4.96 -18.24
C SER A 146 -4.95 6.12 -17.27
N GLY A 147 -3.94 6.97 -17.05
CA GLY A 147 -3.98 8.09 -16.10
C GLY A 147 -3.94 7.69 -14.63
N ILE A 148 -3.75 6.40 -14.29
CA ILE A 148 -3.65 5.92 -12.91
C ILE A 148 -2.31 6.33 -12.29
N VAL A 149 -2.30 6.62 -10.98
CA VAL A 149 -1.06 6.93 -10.25
C VAL A 149 -0.32 5.63 -9.91
N LEU A 150 0.88 5.45 -10.46
CA LEU A 150 1.67 4.25 -10.24
C LEU A 150 2.78 4.45 -9.23
N THR A 151 2.79 3.60 -8.21
CA THR A 151 3.90 3.47 -7.26
C THR A 151 4.76 2.28 -7.65
N MET A 152 6.03 2.50 -7.99
CA MET A 152 7.01 1.44 -8.15
C MET A 152 7.73 1.16 -6.85
N ARG A 153 7.82 -0.13 -6.46
CA ARG A 153 8.38 -0.54 -5.18
C ARG A 153 9.64 -1.38 -5.36
N ALA A 154 10.66 -1.10 -4.53
CA ALA A 154 11.90 -1.86 -4.40
C ALA A 154 11.87 -2.65 -3.07
N ASP A 155 11.17 -3.80 -3.08
CA ASP A 155 10.84 -4.57 -1.87
C ASP A 155 11.93 -5.54 -1.43
N GLY A 156 12.88 -5.87 -2.30
CA GLY A 156 13.91 -6.84 -1.97
C GLY A 156 14.79 -6.45 -0.78
N TYR A 157 14.90 -5.15 -0.42
CA TYR A 157 15.52 -4.73 0.84
C TYR A 157 14.73 -5.24 2.05
N MET A 158 13.42 -5.09 2.05
CA MET A 158 12.54 -5.60 3.10
C MET A 158 12.60 -7.13 3.17
N ASN A 159 12.62 -7.79 2.02
CA ASN A 159 12.69 -9.25 1.88
C ASN A 159 14.10 -9.81 2.07
N ARG A 160 15.11 -8.95 2.29
CA ARG A 160 16.53 -9.32 2.44
C ARG A 160 17.16 -9.99 1.20
N ALA A 161 16.59 -9.74 0.02
CA ALA A 161 17.11 -10.20 -1.26
C ALA A 161 18.30 -9.35 -1.74
N TYR A 162 18.36 -8.08 -1.31
CA TYR A 162 19.46 -7.15 -1.60
C TYR A 162 19.59 -6.07 -0.50
N ASP A 163 20.63 -5.26 -0.57
CA ASP A 163 20.93 -4.21 0.40
C ASP A 163 20.25 -2.87 0.08
N GLU A 164 20.46 -1.86 0.95
CA GLU A 164 19.86 -0.53 0.80
C GLU A 164 20.38 0.21 -0.45
N GLU A 165 21.62 -0.01 -0.86
CA GLU A 165 22.20 0.64 -2.05
C GLU A 165 21.56 0.10 -3.34
N GLU A 166 21.28 -1.21 -3.41
CA GLU A 166 20.53 -1.76 -4.54
C GLU A 166 19.08 -1.27 -4.55
N ALA A 167 18.42 -1.10 -3.38
CA ALA A 167 17.10 -0.47 -3.32
C ALA A 167 17.13 0.96 -3.87
N MET A 168 18.14 1.74 -3.52
CA MET A 168 18.34 3.08 -4.05
C MET A 168 18.52 3.08 -5.57
N ARG A 169 19.37 2.19 -6.10
CA ARG A 169 19.63 2.03 -7.53
C ARG A 169 18.34 1.70 -8.30
N ARG A 170 17.48 0.83 -7.75
CA ARG A 170 16.19 0.49 -8.35
C ARG A 170 15.23 1.66 -8.35
N CYS A 171 15.12 2.39 -7.23
CA CYS A 171 14.31 3.59 -7.15
C CYS A 171 14.79 4.69 -8.10
N GLU A 172 16.10 4.85 -8.32
CA GLU A 172 16.67 5.78 -9.31
C GLU A 172 16.25 5.39 -10.73
N ALA A 173 16.27 4.09 -11.07
CA ALA A 173 15.77 3.60 -12.34
C ALA A 173 14.26 3.88 -12.51
N PHE A 174 13.44 3.64 -11.49
CA PHE A 174 12.01 3.95 -11.50
C PHE A 174 11.75 5.45 -11.70
N ALA A 175 12.51 6.31 -11.01
CA ALA A 175 12.45 7.76 -11.18
C ALA A 175 12.80 8.19 -12.60
N THR A 176 13.90 7.66 -13.15
CA THR A 176 14.35 7.95 -14.53
C THR A 176 13.32 7.53 -15.58
N LEU A 177 12.63 6.43 -15.37
CA LEU A 177 11.55 5.96 -16.25
C LEU A 177 10.26 6.78 -16.11
N GLY A 178 10.13 7.57 -15.04
CA GLY A 178 8.99 8.46 -14.79
C GLY A 178 7.85 7.79 -14.04
N ALA A 179 8.15 6.99 -13.02
CA ALA A 179 7.17 6.54 -12.05
C ALA A 179 6.55 7.74 -11.31
N ASP A 180 5.24 7.70 -11.04
CA ASP A 180 4.56 8.77 -10.31
C ASP A 180 4.99 8.83 -8.84
N VAL A 181 5.25 7.69 -8.22
CA VAL A 181 5.70 7.55 -6.82
C VAL A 181 6.75 6.44 -6.76
N ILE A 182 7.80 6.65 -5.98
CA ILE A 182 8.80 5.62 -5.68
C ILE A 182 8.72 5.18 -4.21
N TYR A 183 9.08 3.93 -3.97
CA TYR A 183 8.96 3.37 -2.64
C TYR A 183 9.96 2.24 -2.40
N ALA A 184 10.75 2.34 -1.34
CA ALA A 184 11.57 1.26 -0.80
C ALA A 184 11.14 1.03 0.66
N PRO A 185 10.41 -0.07 0.95
CA PRO A 185 9.90 -0.34 2.29
C PRO A 185 11.02 -0.53 3.31
N LEU A 186 10.80 -0.05 4.54
CA LEU A 186 11.66 -0.22 5.71
C LEU A 186 13.07 0.37 5.61
N VAL A 187 13.38 1.18 4.60
CA VAL A 187 14.66 1.89 4.55
C VAL A 187 14.82 2.85 5.74
N LYS A 188 16.07 3.18 6.05
CA LYS A 188 16.39 4.08 7.16
C LYS A 188 15.97 5.53 6.87
N PRO A 189 15.79 6.39 7.91
CA PRO A 189 15.43 7.79 7.73
C PRO A 189 16.34 8.57 6.77
N ASP A 190 17.66 8.32 6.79
CA ASP A 190 18.60 9.00 5.89
C ASP A 190 18.43 8.55 4.43
N ALA A 191 18.02 7.30 4.19
CA ALA A 191 17.70 6.83 2.85
C ALA A 191 16.41 7.48 2.31
N VAL A 192 15.44 7.84 3.15
CA VAL A 192 14.24 8.60 2.72
C VAL A 192 14.66 9.94 2.11
N LYS A 193 15.60 10.66 2.72
CA LYS A 193 16.13 11.93 2.16
C LYS A 193 16.81 11.72 0.81
N ARG A 194 17.58 10.63 0.67
CA ARG A 194 18.23 10.27 -0.59
C ARG A 194 17.20 9.94 -1.67
N LEU A 195 16.14 9.20 -1.34
CA LEU A 195 15.03 8.90 -2.25
C LEU A 195 14.31 10.19 -2.69
N ALA A 196 14.02 11.09 -1.76
CA ALA A 196 13.36 12.36 -2.06
C ALA A 196 14.18 13.25 -3.02
N ALA A 197 15.51 13.14 -3.00
CA ALA A 197 16.39 13.85 -3.92
C ALA A 197 16.33 13.33 -5.38
N LEU A 198 15.72 12.15 -5.62
CA LEU A 198 15.55 11.59 -6.97
C LEU A 198 14.45 12.28 -7.79
N GLY A 199 13.58 13.06 -7.15
CA GLY A 199 12.56 13.90 -7.78
C GLY A 199 11.12 13.45 -7.63
N PRO A 200 10.75 12.18 -7.91
CA PRO A 200 9.37 11.74 -7.71
C PRO A 200 8.96 11.75 -6.24
N PRO A 201 7.65 11.91 -5.93
CA PRO A 201 7.09 11.69 -4.61
C PRO A 201 7.53 10.36 -3.99
N VAL A 202 7.88 10.38 -2.70
CA VAL A 202 8.33 9.19 -1.97
C VAL A 202 7.24 8.70 -1.02
N ASN A 203 6.89 7.41 -1.10
CA ASN A 203 6.11 6.75 -0.06
C ASN A 203 7.04 6.23 1.04
N VAL A 204 6.59 6.37 2.29
CA VAL A 204 7.23 5.79 3.48
C VAL A 204 6.23 4.89 4.18
N ILE A 205 6.67 3.74 4.70
CA ILE A 205 5.82 2.92 5.56
C ILE A 205 5.95 3.34 7.02
N GLY A 206 4.85 3.82 7.62
CA GLY A 206 4.77 4.35 8.97
C GLY A 206 4.63 3.26 10.04
N VAL A 207 5.45 2.19 9.96
CA VAL A 207 5.45 1.08 10.93
C VAL A 207 6.86 0.83 11.48
N HIS A 208 6.99 -0.07 12.44
CA HIS A 208 8.26 -0.43 13.07
C HIS A 208 9.03 0.82 13.55
N LYS A 209 10.28 0.99 13.12
CA LYS A 209 11.12 2.13 13.51
C LYS A 209 10.55 3.48 13.06
N MET A 210 9.87 3.51 11.92
CA MET A 210 9.29 4.74 11.38
C MET A 210 8.08 5.20 12.19
N ALA A 211 7.37 4.30 12.88
CA ALA A 211 6.27 4.65 13.78
C ALA A 211 6.69 5.45 15.04
N ALA A 212 8.00 5.57 15.29
CA ALA A 212 8.52 6.43 16.36
C ALA A 212 8.56 7.93 15.98
N TYR A 213 8.35 8.26 14.70
CA TYR A 213 8.35 9.63 14.18
C TYR A 213 6.92 10.11 13.96
N SER A 214 6.67 11.37 14.19
CA SER A 214 5.42 12.04 13.79
C SER A 214 5.33 12.17 12.26
N VAL A 215 4.11 12.40 11.76
CA VAL A 215 3.87 12.67 10.33
C VAL A 215 4.71 13.85 9.84
N ALA A 216 4.84 14.92 10.65
CA ALA A 216 5.63 16.09 10.31
C ALA A 216 7.13 15.79 10.23
N GLU A 217 7.68 14.97 11.13
CA GLU A 217 9.08 14.55 11.08
C GLU A 217 9.37 13.68 9.86
N ILE A 218 8.47 12.77 9.50
CA ILE A 218 8.59 11.97 8.27
C ILE A 218 8.49 12.89 7.03
N GLY A 219 7.60 13.89 7.05
CA GLY A 219 7.55 14.93 6.02
C GLY A 219 8.85 15.70 5.89
N ALA A 220 9.47 16.09 6.99
CA ALA A 220 10.77 16.78 7.01
C ALA A 220 11.93 15.93 6.43
N MET A 221 11.77 14.61 6.32
CA MET A 221 12.69 13.72 5.59
C MET A 221 12.48 13.80 4.06
N GLY A 222 11.41 14.47 3.58
CA GLY A 222 11.06 14.60 2.17
C GLY A 222 9.97 13.63 1.70
N ALA A 223 9.33 12.88 2.59
CA ALA A 223 8.21 12.02 2.22
C ALA A 223 7.02 12.84 1.68
N ALA A 224 6.32 12.28 0.68
CA ALA A 224 5.09 12.84 0.12
C ALA A 224 3.87 12.00 0.47
N ARG A 225 4.07 10.76 0.95
CA ARG A 225 3.01 9.84 1.37
C ARG A 225 3.52 8.93 2.48
N ILE A 226 2.63 8.63 3.41
CA ILE A 226 2.85 7.65 4.47
C ILE A 226 1.73 6.61 4.38
N SER A 227 2.08 5.35 4.08
CA SER A 227 1.20 4.20 4.18
C SER A 227 1.53 3.39 5.43
N ILE A 228 0.61 2.52 5.87
CA ILE A 228 0.82 1.71 7.08
C ILE A 228 0.78 0.21 6.81
N GLY A 229 0.57 -0.21 5.56
CA GLY A 229 0.47 -1.62 5.19
C GLY A 229 -0.52 -2.38 6.08
N SER A 230 -0.16 -3.58 6.53
CA SER A 230 -0.98 -4.37 7.45
C SER A 230 -0.93 -3.88 8.91
N GLY A 231 -0.28 -2.75 9.20
CA GLY A 231 -0.07 -2.29 10.59
C GLY A 231 -1.34 -2.22 11.42
N LEU A 232 -2.39 -1.58 10.89
CA LEU A 232 -3.66 -1.42 11.62
C LEU A 232 -4.44 -2.75 11.71
N ALA A 233 -4.43 -3.59 10.67
CA ALA A 233 -4.99 -4.95 10.73
C ALA A 233 -4.31 -5.78 11.83
N ARG A 234 -2.99 -5.67 11.98
CA ARG A 234 -2.24 -6.34 13.04
C ARG A 234 -2.55 -5.81 14.44
N VAL A 235 -2.88 -4.51 14.57
CA VAL A 235 -3.38 -3.94 15.84
C VAL A 235 -4.70 -4.59 16.23
N THR A 236 -5.65 -4.75 15.29
CA THR A 236 -6.92 -5.43 15.56
C THR A 236 -6.71 -6.91 15.89
N HIS A 237 -5.79 -7.59 15.21
CA HIS A 237 -5.43 -8.98 15.55
C HIS A 237 -4.82 -9.09 16.94
N GLN A 238 -3.99 -8.14 17.37
CA GLN A 238 -3.46 -8.15 18.73
C GLN A 238 -4.60 -8.01 19.77
N ALA A 239 -5.57 -7.13 19.53
CA ALA A 239 -6.74 -6.99 20.39
C ALA A 239 -7.56 -8.31 20.47
N ILE A 240 -7.76 -8.99 19.32
CA ILE A 240 -8.42 -10.31 19.27
C ILE A 240 -7.62 -11.36 20.07
N LEU A 241 -6.29 -11.39 19.91
CA LEU A 241 -5.45 -12.35 20.64
C LEU A 241 -5.49 -12.13 22.14
N ASP A 242 -5.44 -10.87 22.61
CA ASP A 242 -5.42 -10.54 24.03
C ASP A 242 -6.80 -10.81 24.68
N ALA A 243 -7.87 -10.29 24.08
CA ALA A 243 -9.23 -10.53 24.56
C ALA A 243 -9.61 -12.02 24.45
N GLY A 244 -9.26 -12.68 23.34
CA GLY A 244 -9.56 -14.10 23.14
C GLY A 244 -8.85 -15.01 24.14
N ARG A 245 -7.58 -14.75 24.47
CA ARG A 245 -6.87 -15.51 25.53
C ARG A 245 -7.55 -15.36 26.88
N ALA A 246 -7.94 -14.15 27.28
CA ALA A 246 -8.65 -13.89 28.51
C ALA A 246 -10.01 -14.63 28.54
N MET A 247 -10.79 -14.53 27.46
CA MET A 247 -12.08 -15.20 27.31
C MET A 247 -11.96 -16.74 27.46
N MET A 248 -10.93 -17.35 26.86
CA MET A 248 -10.72 -18.80 26.98
C MET A 248 -10.34 -19.23 28.41
N MET A 249 -9.90 -18.30 29.25
CA MET A 249 -9.67 -18.51 30.69
C MET A 249 -10.88 -18.10 31.57
N GLY A 250 -12.01 -17.70 30.96
CA GLY A 250 -13.23 -17.31 31.68
C GLY A 250 -13.30 -15.84 32.06
N ASP A 251 -12.39 -15.00 31.61
CA ASP A 251 -12.36 -13.55 31.89
C ASP A 251 -12.93 -12.76 30.69
N LEU A 252 -14.10 -12.11 30.91
CA LEU A 252 -14.78 -11.28 29.91
C LEU A 252 -14.48 -9.77 30.09
N THR A 253 -13.66 -9.40 31.06
CA THR A 253 -13.38 -7.99 31.37
C THR A 253 -12.77 -7.18 30.18
N PRO A 254 -11.98 -7.78 29.25
CA PRO A 254 -11.49 -7.03 28.10
C PRO A 254 -12.59 -6.49 27.18
N LEU A 255 -13.78 -7.12 27.17
CA LEU A 255 -14.90 -6.66 26.35
C LEU A 255 -15.53 -5.35 26.84
N GLN A 256 -15.26 -4.93 28.08
CA GLN A 256 -15.71 -3.63 28.60
C GLN A 256 -15.10 -2.44 27.88
N GLY A 257 -13.95 -2.61 27.23
CA GLY A 257 -13.27 -1.59 26.43
C GLY A 257 -13.66 -1.57 24.96
N ALA A 258 -14.67 -2.36 24.54
CA ALA A 258 -15.12 -2.37 23.16
C ALA A 258 -15.81 -1.05 22.78
N ALA A 259 -15.65 -0.62 21.52
CA ALA A 259 -16.42 0.49 20.97
C ALA A 259 -17.93 0.19 21.08
N SER A 260 -18.75 1.22 21.32
CA SER A 260 -20.20 1.05 21.37
C SER A 260 -20.76 0.71 19.98
N GLY A 261 -21.88 -0.01 19.91
CA GLY A 261 -22.57 -0.27 18.65
C GLY A 261 -22.94 1.02 17.94
N ASP A 262 -23.50 2.00 18.66
CA ASP A 262 -23.90 3.30 18.11
C ASP A 262 -22.72 4.06 17.49
N GLU A 263 -21.54 4.02 18.11
CA GLU A 263 -20.33 4.64 17.57
C GLU A 263 -19.92 3.98 16.24
N VAL A 264 -19.87 2.64 16.21
CA VAL A 264 -19.52 1.89 15.00
C VAL A 264 -20.55 2.14 13.89
N ASP A 265 -21.85 2.06 14.21
CA ASP A 265 -22.94 2.25 13.24
C ASP A 265 -22.93 3.66 12.65
N SER A 266 -22.50 4.68 13.39
CA SER A 266 -22.38 6.05 12.91
C SER A 266 -21.41 6.22 11.74
N PHE A 267 -20.40 5.34 11.63
CA PHE A 267 -19.45 5.32 10.52
C PHE A 267 -19.89 4.43 9.36
N LEU A 268 -20.78 3.46 9.61
CA LEU A 268 -21.18 2.46 8.61
C LEU A 268 -22.43 2.84 7.83
N SER A 269 -23.21 3.78 8.35
CA SER A 269 -24.48 4.28 7.77
C SER A 269 -24.29 5.18 6.54
#